data_044f18bcee1ccbd52624201c6a4da86e
#
_entry.id   044f18bcee1ccbd52624201c6a4da86e
#
_cell.length_a   1.000
_cell.length_b   1.000
_cell.length_c   1.000
_cell.angle_alpha   90.00
_cell.angle_beta   90.00
_cell.angle_gamma   90.00
#
_symmetry.space_group_name_H-M   'P 1'
#
loop_
_entity.id
_entity.type
_entity.pdbx_description
1 polymer ?
#
loop_
_entity_poly.entity_id
_entity_poly.type
_entity_poly.pdbx_seq_one_letter_code
_entity_poly.pdbx_strand_id
1 'polypeptide(L)'
;MLLGTLFFSVMSVFAKLAGERLPTMELVLARVIVTLIMSWWVIKRIGIDPWGNNKRLLLLRGFAGFMGLSCYFYAIAHLPLADATVIQFCNPMLAALIAVFALKEQLRMVDVLAAVCSMAGVVLVAQPTFLFASGAPLDQVAVGVGIVGAIFSAIAYVVIRRLGSTEHHMVVVFYFPLVTGPASLPVLAFEGLVLPQGFEWLLLLGIGVAAQLGQIQITQGFKLETAGRASSVTYLQIVLAYTWGVLLFGEYPNAISILGAFLVLIGVFSVTRRAQS
;
A
#
# COMPACT_ATOMS: atom_id res chain seq x y z
N MET A 1 3.66 -5.72 11.28
CA MET A 1 4.08 -5.20 9.97
C MET A 1 4.42 -6.32 8.98
N LEU A 2 5.36 -7.23 9.25
CA LEU A 2 5.75 -8.32 8.32
C LEU A 2 4.55 -9.15 7.83
N LEU A 3 3.67 -9.57 8.74
CA LEU A 3 2.42 -10.26 8.35
C LEU A 3 1.52 -9.40 7.46
N GLY A 4 1.49 -8.09 7.71
CA GLY A 4 0.70 -7.16 6.89
C GLY A 4 1.21 -7.09 5.45
N THR A 5 2.53 -7.01 5.25
CA THR A 5 3.14 -7.02 3.92
C THR A 5 2.93 -8.35 3.21
N LEU A 6 2.98 -9.48 3.94
CA LEU A 6 2.67 -10.79 3.40
C LEU A 6 1.21 -10.86 2.89
N PHE A 7 0.24 -10.45 3.70
CA PHE A 7 -1.15 -10.45 3.27
C PHE A 7 -1.40 -9.54 2.06
N PHE A 8 -0.78 -8.36 2.01
CA PHE A 8 -0.88 -7.49 0.84
C PHE A 8 -0.21 -8.09 -0.40
N SER A 9 0.89 -8.84 -0.25
CA SER A 9 1.49 -9.54 -1.39
C SER A 9 0.60 -10.67 -1.92
N VAL A 10 -0.09 -11.41 -1.03
CA VAL A 10 -1.11 -12.41 -1.42
C VAL A 10 -2.31 -11.75 -2.10
N MET A 11 -2.77 -10.60 -1.57
CA MET A 11 -3.79 -9.79 -2.24
C MET A 11 -3.39 -9.42 -3.66
N SER A 12 -2.11 -9.04 -3.87
CA SER A 12 -1.60 -8.68 -5.21
C SER A 12 -1.63 -9.86 -6.17
N VAL A 13 -1.38 -11.09 -5.72
CA VAL A 13 -1.54 -12.32 -6.53
C VAL A 13 -2.98 -12.50 -6.99
N PHE A 14 -3.93 -12.42 -6.07
CA PHE A 14 -5.35 -12.52 -6.42
C PHE A 14 -5.79 -11.41 -7.36
N ALA A 15 -5.30 -10.18 -7.13
CA ALA A 15 -5.59 -9.04 -7.99
C ALA A 15 -5.01 -9.22 -9.40
N LYS A 16 -3.80 -9.78 -9.55
CA LYS A 16 -3.21 -10.09 -10.84
C LYS A 16 -4.04 -11.12 -11.62
N LEU A 17 -4.46 -12.20 -10.95
CA LEU A 17 -5.28 -13.25 -11.57
C LEU A 17 -6.69 -12.72 -11.95
N ALA A 18 -7.34 -11.95 -11.09
CA ALA A 18 -8.67 -11.40 -11.37
C ALA A 18 -8.62 -10.28 -12.43
N GLY A 19 -7.53 -9.50 -12.45
CA GLY A 19 -7.32 -8.37 -13.36
C GLY A 19 -7.06 -8.74 -14.82
N GLU A 20 -6.91 -10.03 -15.13
CA GLU A 20 -6.84 -10.49 -16.53
C GLU A 20 -8.14 -10.19 -17.30
N ARG A 21 -9.28 -10.17 -16.61
CA ARG A 21 -10.60 -9.91 -17.21
C ARG A 21 -11.39 -8.79 -16.54
N LEU A 22 -11.26 -8.64 -15.23
CA LEU A 22 -12.06 -7.68 -14.49
C LEU A 22 -11.38 -6.30 -14.44
N PRO A 23 -12.15 -5.19 -14.60
CA PRO A 23 -11.63 -3.84 -14.45
C PRO A 23 -11.04 -3.58 -13.07
N THR A 24 -10.02 -2.74 -13.01
CA THR A 24 -9.29 -2.47 -11.75
C THR A 24 -10.20 -1.86 -10.68
N MET A 25 -11.13 -0.98 -11.06
CA MET A 25 -12.06 -0.37 -10.09
C MET A 25 -13.06 -1.37 -9.52
N GLU A 26 -13.36 -2.45 -10.24
CA GLU A 26 -14.19 -3.53 -9.73
C GLU A 26 -13.46 -4.34 -8.64
N LEU A 27 -12.15 -4.59 -8.83
CA LEU A 27 -11.30 -5.21 -7.79
C LEU A 27 -11.24 -4.33 -6.54
N VAL A 28 -11.13 -3.00 -6.70
CA VAL A 28 -11.18 -2.04 -5.60
C VAL A 28 -12.51 -2.07 -4.89
N LEU A 29 -13.63 -2.09 -5.63
CA LEU A 29 -14.97 -2.14 -5.04
C LEU A 29 -15.18 -3.43 -4.26
N ALA A 30 -14.81 -4.58 -4.82
CA ALA A 30 -14.89 -5.87 -4.13
C ALA A 30 -14.08 -5.87 -2.82
N ARG A 31 -12.84 -5.38 -2.87
CA ARG A 31 -12.01 -5.17 -1.69
C ARG A 31 -12.72 -4.31 -0.65
N VAL A 32 -13.28 -3.17 -1.07
CA VAL A 32 -13.97 -2.21 -0.19
C VAL A 32 -15.18 -2.84 0.48
N ILE A 33 -16.02 -3.55 -0.27
CA ILE A 33 -17.21 -4.22 0.26
C ILE A 33 -16.82 -5.25 1.32
N VAL A 34 -15.88 -6.14 1.01
CA VAL A 34 -15.45 -7.19 1.94
C VAL A 34 -14.80 -6.59 3.19
N THR A 35 -13.90 -5.60 3.02
CA THR A 35 -13.25 -4.96 4.17
C THR A 35 -14.23 -4.17 5.03
N LEU A 36 -15.25 -3.54 4.44
CA LEU A 36 -16.30 -2.82 5.17
C LEU A 36 -17.13 -3.79 6.02
N ILE A 37 -17.60 -4.89 5.42
CA ILE A 37 -18.38 -5.92 6.09
C ILE A 37 -17.59 -6.55 7.24
N MET A 38 -16.35 -6.96 6.99
CA MET A 38 -15.49 -7.58 8.01
C MET A 38 -15.19 -6.61 9.15
N SER A 39 -14.84 -5.36 8.84
CA SER A 39 -14.57 -4.34 9.86
C SER A 39 -15.81 -4.04 10.71
N TRP A 40 -16.96 -3.89 10.07
CA TRP A 40 -18.24 -3.66 10.75
C TRP A 40 -18.59 -4.81 11.70
N TRP A 41 -18.47 -6.05 11.20
CA TRP A 41 -18.76 -7.24 12.00
C TRP A 41 -17.85 -7.34 13.24
N VAL A 42 -16.55 -7.11 13.08
CA VAL A 42 -15.58 -7.15 14.19
C VAL A 42 -15.89 -6.03 15.19
N ILE A 43 -16.11 -4.79 14.73
CA ILE A 43 -16.43 -3.63 15.58
C ILE A 43 -17.67 -3.91 16.43
N LYS A 44 -18.73 -4.45 15.81
CA LYS A 44 -19.97 -4.80 16.52
C LYS A 44 -19.74 -5.91 17.54
N ARG A 45 -18.93 -6.92 17.20
CA ARG A 45 -18.68 -8.06 18.08
C ARG A 45 -17.88 -7.69 19.33
N ILE A 46 -16.93 -6.74 19.22
CA ILE A 46 -16.13 -6.26 20.34
C ILE A 46 -16.77 -5.08 21.07
N GLY A 47 -17.92 -4.58 20.61
CA GLY A 47 -18.72 -3.58 21.30
C GLY A 47 -18.13 -2.16 21.32
N ILE A 48 -17.30 -1.80 20.33
CA ILE A 48 -16.74 -0.44 20.22
C ILE A 48 -17.60 0.43 19.31
N ASP A 49 -17.54 1.77 19.55
CA ASP A 49 -18.20 2.73 18.69
C ASP A 49 -17.49 2.80 17.32
N PRO A 50 -18.19 2.50 16.21
CA PRO A 50 -17.60 2.57 14.86
C PRO A 50 -17.22 3.98 14.42
N TRP A 51 -17.82 5.01 15.03
CA TRP A 51 -17.61 6.40 14.59
C TRP A 51 -16.36 7.04 15.17
N GLY A 52 -15.77 6.45 16.24
CA GLY A 52 -14.56 6.93 16.87
C GLY A 52 -14.70 8.33 17.48
N ASN A 53 -13.60 8.81 18.08
CA ASN A 53 -13.56 10.10 18.74
C ASN A 53 -13.12 11.24 17.80
N ASN A 54 -12.09 11.01 17.00
CA ASN A 54 -11.51 12.02 16.13
C ASN A 54 -11.95 11.87 14.66
N LYS A 55 -13.22 12.17 14.39
CA LYS A 55 -13.83 12.02 13.06
C LYS A 55 -13.08 12.75 11.95
N ARG A 56 -12.49 13.94 12.24
CA ARG A 56 -11.74 14.71 11.24
C ARG A 56 -10.50 13.96 10.75
N LEU A 57 -9.71 13.41 11.67
CA LEU A 57 -8.52 12.63 11.30
C LEU A 57 -8.91 11.29 10.66
N LEU A 58 -9.99 10.66 11.12
CA LEU A 58 -10.49 9.42 10.52
C LEU A 58 -10.95 9.64 9.07
N LEU A 59 -11.68 10.73 8.79
CA LEU A 59 -12.07 11.11 7.43
C LEU A 59 -10.84 11.47 6.59
N LEU A 60 -9.88 12.23 7.15
CA LEU A 60 -8.62 12.54 6.46
C LEU A 60 -7.85 11.25 6.10
N ARG A 61 -7.82 10.25 7.00
CA ARG A 61 -7.24 8.92 6.73
C ARG A 61 -7.92 8.25 5.53
N GLY A 62 -9.24 8.25 5.51
CA GLY A 62 -10.02 7.67 4.42
C GLY A 62 -9.78 8.39 3.10
N PHE A 63 -9.87 9.71 3.10
CA PHE A 63 -9.66 10.56 1.93
C PHE A 63 -8.23 10.46 1.37
N ALA A 64 -7.22 10.59 2.23
CA ALA A 64 -5.82 10.48 1.81
C ALA A 64 -5.52 9.08 1.25
N GLY A 65 -6.08 8.02 1.85
CA GLY A 65 -5.95 6.67 1.32
C GLY A 65 -6.63 6.50 -0.04
N PHE A 66 -7.81 7.06 -0.24
CA PHE A 66 -8.51 7.05 -1.54
C PHE A 66 -7.74 7.82 -2.60
N MET A 67 -7.31 9.05 -2.30
CA MET A 67 -6.52 9.86 -3.24
C MET A 67 -5.21 9.18 -3.63
N GLY A 68 -4.48 8.63 -2.64
CA GLY A 68 -3.26 7.88 -2.89
C GLY A 68 -3.48 6.70 -3.83
N LEU A 69 -4.56 5.94 -3.61
CA LEU A 69 -4.93 4.80 -4.44
C LEU A 69 -5.32 5.23 -5.86
N SER A 70 -6.17 6.23 -6.00
CA SER A 70 -6.67 6.71 -7.30
C SER A 70 -5.55 7.29 -8.17
N CYS A 71 -4.67 8.10 -7.58
CA CYS A 71 -3.51 8.64 -8.26
C CYS A 71 -2.53 7.54 -8.69
N TYR A 72 -2.34 6.51 -7.87
CA TYR A 72 -1.50 5.37 -8.21
C TYR A 72 -2.07 4.57 -9.38
N PHE A 73 -3.38 4.34 -9.43
CA PHE A 73 -4.01 3.69 -10.57
C PHE A 73 -3.92 4.52 -11.85
N TYR A 74 -4.09 5.83 -11.76
CA TYR A 74 -3.85 6.72 -12.90
C TYR A 74 -2.40 6.60 -13.40
N ALA A 75 -1.42 6.59 -12.49
CA ALA A 75 -0.02 6.44 -12.84
C ALA A 75 0.24 5.08 -13.55
N ILE A 76 -0.32 3.97 -13.04
CA ILE A 76 -0.19 2.64 -13.69
C ILE A 76 -0.81 2.62 -15.09
N ALA A 77 -1.91 3.33 -15.30
CA ALA A 77 -2.58 3.36 -16.60
C ALA A 77 -1.80 4.13 -17.68
N HIS A 78 -0.95 5.10 -17.27
CA HIS A 78 -0.26 6.03 -18.20
C HIS A 78 1.26 5.92 -18.16
N LEU A 79 1.84 5.18 -17.22
CA LEU A 79 3.28 4.96 -17.11
C LEU A 79 3.60 3.47 -17.19
N PRO A 80 4.82 3.10 -17.59
CA PRO A 80 5.30 1.73 -17.38
C PRO A 80 5.17 1.34 -15.91
N LEU A 81 4.74 0.11 -15.65
CA LEU A 81 4.47 -0.38 -14.29
C LEU A 81 5.66 -0.22 -13.34
N ALA A 82 6.87 -0.40 -13.86
CA ALA A 82 8.12 -0.22 -13.12
C ALA A 82 8.28 1.22 -12.61
N ASP A 83 8.02 2.21 -13.48
CA ASP A 83 8.13 3.63 -13.14
C ASP A 83 7.07 4.05 -12.11
N ALA A 84 5.81 3.67 -12.34
CA ALA A 84 4.71 3.91 -11.40
C ALA A 84 4.98 3.26 -10.03
N THR A 85 5.56 2.06 -10.01
CA THR A 85 5.92 1.34 -8.77
C THR A 85 7.00 2.07 -7.99
N VAL A 86 8.07 2.52 -8.65
CA VAL A 86 9.15 3.26 -7.98
C VAL A 86 8.63 4.57 -7.40
N ILE A 87 7.80 5.31 -8.15
CA ILE A 87 7.16 6.54 -7.66
C ILE A 87 6.32 6.24 -6.41
N GLN A 88 5.49 5.20 -6.45
CA GLN A 88 4.65 4.82 -5.31
C GLN A 88 5.48 4.42 -4.09
N PHE A 89 6.58 3.71 -4.26
CA PHE A 89 7.46 3.30 -3.16
C PHE A 89 8.32 4.45 -2.59
N CYS A 90 8.21 5.69 -3.10
CA CYS A 90 8.68 6.87 -2.39
C CYS A 90 7.86 7.19 -1.13
N ASN A 91 6.64 6.64 -1.01
CA ASN A 91 5.74 6.95 0.11
C ASN A 91 6.33 6.64 1.51
N PRO A 92 7.13 5.58 1.78
CA PRO A 92 7.71 5.37 3.10
C PRO A 92 8.70 6.46 3.50
N MET A 93 9.52 6.94 2.56
CA MET A 93 10.46 8.04 2.81
C MET A 93 9.70 9.35 3.07
N LEU A 94 8.67 9.63 2.26
CA LEU A 94 7.79 10.78 2.44
C LEU A 94 7.05 10.71 3.78
N ALA A 95 6.58 9.53 4.20
CA ALA A 95 5.92 9.34 5.49
C ALA A 95 6.86 9.63 6.65
N ALA A 96 8.12 9.17 6.57
CA ALA A 96 9.14 9.48 7.56
C ALA A 96 9.40 10.99 7.65
N LEU A 97 9.54 11.66 6.50
CA LEU A 97 9.75 13.10 6.44
C LEU A 97 8.56 13.89 7.00
N ILE A 98 7.34 13.56 6.59
CA ILE A 98 6.12 14.22 7.09
C ILE A 98 5.97 14.00 8.59
N ALA A 99 6.32 12.81 9.12
CA ALA A 99 6.24 12.52 10.54
C ALA A 99 7.18 13.38 11.41
N VAL A 100 8.36 13.75 10.89
CA VAL A 100 9.25 14.70 11.58
C VAL A 100 8.55 16.02 11.84
N PHE A 101 7.88 16.58 10.82
CA PHE A 101 7.23 17.88 10.95
C PHE A 101 5.87 17.78 11.65
N ALA A 102 5.04 16.79 11.31
CA ALA A 102 3.67 16.68 11.79
C ALA A 102 3.55 16.02 13.19
N LEU A 103 4.43 15.07 13.51
CA LEU A 103 4.41 14.31 14.76
C LEU A 103 5.62 14.62 15.66
N LYS A 104 6.57 15.43 15.19
CA LYS A 104 7.85 15.73 15.87
C LYS A 104 8.65 14.47 16.18
N GLU A 105 8.52 13.44 15.33
CA GLU A 105 9.30 12.21 15.45
C GLU A 105 10.76 12.47 15.08
N GLN A 106 11.68 11.88 15.83
CA GLN A 106 13.11 11.99 15.53
C GLN A 106 13.52 10.90 14.54
N LEU A 107 14.09 11.31 13.39
CA LEU A 107 14.72 10.39 12.47
C LEU A 107 16.13 10.05 12.94
N ARG A 108 16.36 8.76 13.20
CA ARG A 108 17.72 8.28 13.43
C ARG A 108 18.41 8.07 12.09
N MET A 109 19.69 8.43 11.99
CA MET A 109 20.47 8.27 10.76
C MET A 109 20.41 6.84 10.19
N VAL A 110 20.36 5.85 11.07
CA VAL A 110 20.26 4.44 10.66
C VAL A 110 18.93 4.12 9.98
N ASP A 111 17.82 4.70 10.46
CA ASP A 111 16.49 4.49 9.85
C ASP A 111 16.44 5.15 8.46
N VAL A 112 17.10 6.31 8.31
CA VAL A 112 17.28 6.99 7.01
C VAL A 112 18.11 6.14 6.04
N LEU A 113 19.26 5.65 6.48
CA LEU A 113 20.15 4.80 5.66
C LEU A 113 19.45 3.51 5.24
N ALA A 114 18.70 2.89 6.16
CA ALA A 114 17.91 1.69 5.85
C ALA A 114 16.81 1.96 4.83
N ALA A 115 16.10 3.09 4.93
CA ALA A 115 15.09 3.50 3.96
C ALA A 115 15.70 3.78 2.57
N VAL A 116 16.84 4.47 2.53
CA VAL A 116 17.58 4.74 1.27
C VAL A 116 18.08 3.43 0.65
N CYS A 117 18.64 2.52 1.45
CA CYS A 117 19.08 1.20 0.99
C CYS A 117 17.90 0.39 0.42
N SER A 118 16.78 0.37 1.12
CA SER A 118 15.56 -0.31 0.64
C SER A 118 15.03 0.31 -0.65
N MET A 119 15.02 1.64 -0.76
CA MET A 119 14.59 2.35 -1.97
C MET A 119 15.52 2.07 -3.15
N ALA A 120 16.84 2.05 -2.95
CA ALA A 120 17.78 1.64 -3.97
C ALA A 120 17.50 0.19 -4.44
N GLY A 121 17.18 -0.70 -3.50
CA GLY A 121 16.75 -2.06 -3.82
C GLY A 121 15.47 -2.11 -4.65
N VAL A 122 14.46 -1.29 -4.30
CA VAL A 122 13.22 -1.16 -5.10
C VAL A 122 13.52 -0.72 -6.53
N VAL A 123 14.38 0.27 -6.72
CA VAL A 123 14.80 0.75 -8.05
C VAL A 123 15.45 -0.35 -8.86
N LEU A 124 16.33 -1.15 -8.24
CA LEU A 124 16.99 -2.28 -8.93
C LEU A 124 16.04 -3.43 -9.24
N VAL A 125 15.03 -3.69 -8.39
CA VAL A 125 14.01 -4.72 -8.68
C VAL A 125 13.07 -4.27 -9.78
N ALA A 126 12.56 -3.05 -9.70
CA ALA A 126 11.57 -2.52 -10.64
C ALA A 126 12.21 -2.14 -12.00
N GLN A 127 13.50 -1.78 -12.01
CA GLN A 127 14.23 -1.35 -13.21
C GLN A 127 13.46 -0.31 -14.05
N PRO A 128 13.16 0.87 -13.44
CA PRO A 128 12.33 1.86 -14.10
C PRO A 128 12.96 2.34 -15.41
N THR A 129 12.11 2.61 -16.40
CA THR A 129 12.57 2.90 -17.78
C THR A 129 13.41 4.16 -17.87
N PHE A 130 13.15 5.15 -17.02
CA PHE A 130 13.93 6.40 -16.97
C PHE A 130 15.39 6.22 -16.51
N LEU A 131 15.75 5.06 -15.90
CA LEU A 131 17.12 4.74 -15.49
C LEU A 131 17.76 3.60 -16.31
N PHE A 132 16.96 2.64 -16.78
CA PHE A 132 17.45 1.38 -17.34
C PHE A 132 17.17 1.22 -18.84
N ALA A 133 16.32 2.06 -19.43
CA ALA A 133 16.03 2.01 -20.86
C ALA A 133 16.16 3.41 -21.47
N SER A 134 16.77 3.53 -22.64
CA SER A 134 16.70 4.72 -23.50
C SER A 134 15.33 4.72 -24.20
N GLY A 135 14.27 5.05 -23.44
CA GLY A 135 12.89 5.01 -23.90
C GLY A 135 12.32 6.36 -24.30
N ALA A 136 11.08 6.34 -24.80
CA ALA A 136 10.29 7.54 -25.02
C ALA A 136 10.15 8.36 -23.72
N PRO A 137 10.04 9.71 -23.81
CA PRO A 137 9.84 10.54 -22.63
C PRO A 137 8.56 10.12 -21.91
N LEU A 138 8.67 10.01 -20.58
CA LEU A 138 7.51 9.68 -19.75
C LEU A 138 6.46 10.79 -19.81
N ASP A 139 5.19 10.44 -19.69
CA ASP A 139 4.11 11.40 -19.52
C ASP A 139 4.31 12.17 -18.19
N GLN A 140 4.68 13.45 -18.32
CA GLN A 140 4.97 14.32 -17.19
C GLN A 140 3.75 14.53 -16.27
N VAL A 141 2.53 14.53 -16.82
CA VAL A 141 1.30 14.62 -16.04
C VAL A 141 1.13 13.38 -15.19
N ALA A 142 1.31 12.20 -15.78
CA ALA A 142 1.19 10.93 -15.07
C ALA A 142 2.26 10.77 -13.98
N VAL A 143 3.49 11.24 -14.21
CA VAL A 143 4.55 11.32 -13.19
C VAL A 143 4.13 12.24 -12.05
N GLY A 144 3.63 13.44 -12.37
CA GLY A 144 3.15 14.42 -11.38
C GLY A 144 2.00 13.85 -10.51
N VAL A 145 1.01 13.21 -11.15
CA VAL A 145 -0.11 12.55 -10.46
C VAL A 145 0.39 11.42 -9.58
N GLY A 146 1.34 10.60 -10.06
CA GLY A 146 1.95 9.53 -9.28
C GLY A 146 2.65 10.04 -8.01
N ILE A 147 3.41 11.13 -8.11
CA ILE A 147 4.07 11.79 -6.96
C ILE A 147 3.02 12.30 -5.96
N VAL A 148 1.96 12.94 -6.42
CA VAL A 148 0.83 13.37 -5.58
C VAL A 148 0.21 12.16 -4.87
N GLY A 149 0.05 11.03 -5.57
CA GLY A 149 -0.43 9.78 -4.99
C GLY A 149 0.48 9.25 -3.87
N ALA A 150 1.80 9.26 -4.07
CA ALA A 150 2.77 8.87 -3.06
C ALA A 150 2.72 9.79 -1.82
N ILE A 151 2.53 11.10 -2.01
CA ILE A 151 2.35 12.08 -0.91
C ILE A 151 1.07 11.78 -0.13
N PHE A 152 -0.07 11.57 -0.78
CA PHE A 152 -1.31 11.22 -0.10
C PHE A 152 -1.22 9.88 0.63
N SER A 153 -0.55 8.88 0.06
CA SER A 153 -0.27 7.61 0.73
C SER A 153 0.59 7.82 1.99
N ALA A 154 1.60 8.67 1.92
CA ALA A 154 2.44 9.03 3.06
C ALA A 154 1.63 9.78 4.15
N ILE A 155 0.78 10.72 3.78
CA ILE A 155 -0.14 11.40 4.70
C ILE A 155 -1.05 10.39 5.39
N ALA A 156 -1.61 9.43 4.65
CA ALA A 156 -2.45 8.37 5.22
C ALA A 156 -1.70 7.57 6.30
N TYR A 157 -0.44 7.22 6.09
CA TYR A 157 0.40 6.51 7.07
C TYR A 157 0.67 7.35 8.32
N VAL A 158 1.01 8.63 8.16
CA VAL A 158 1.23 9.54 9.28
C VAL A 158 -0.05 9.76 10.10
N VAL A 159 -1.21 9.86 9.42
CA VAL A 159 -2.50 9.97 10.10
C VAL A 159 -2.85 8.68 10.84
N ILE A 160 -2.60 7.49 10.28
CA ILE A 160 -2.74 6.21 11.00
C ILE A 160 -1.89 6.21 12.27
N ARG A 161 -0.64 6.65 12.18
CA ARG A 161 0.27 6.75 13.33
C ARG A 161 -0.29 7.68 14.39
N ARG A 162 -0.79 8.85 14.02
CA ARG A 162 -1.40 9.82 14.94
C ARG A 162 -2.67 9.29 15.59
N LEU A 163 -3.53 8.61 14.84
CA LEU A 163 -4.75 7.99 15.35
C LEU A 163 -4.48 6.82 16.29
N GLY A 164 -3.32 6.18 16.18
CA GLY A 164 -2.95 5.03 16.99
C GLY A 164 -2.96 5.27 18.50
N SER A 165 -2.83 6.54 18.97
CA SER A 165 -2.90 6.92 20.37
C SER A 165 -4.32 7.21 20.89
N THR A 166 -5.27 7.49 20.00
CA THR A 166 -6.61 7.97 20.35
C THR A 166 -7.74 7.04 19.91
N GLU A 167 -7.49 6.21 18.90
CA GLU A 167 -8.52 5.39 18.27
C GLU A 167 -8.18 3.90 18.35
N HIS A 168 -9.22 3.07 18.38
CA HIS A 168 -9.03 1.64 18.21
C HIS A 168 -8.66 1.34 16.75
N HIS A 169 -7.68 0.46 16.52
CA HIS A 169 -7.16 0.16 15.18
C HIS A 169 -8.25 -0.27 14.19
N MET A 170 -9.29 -0.99 14.66
CA MET A 170 -10.41 -1.41 13.80
C MET A 170 -11.25 -0.23 13.30
N VAL A 171 -11.40 0.84 14.08
CA VAL A 171 -12.08 2.07 13.64
C VAL A 171 -11.27 2.76 12.54
N VAL A 172 -9.95 2.83 12.70
CA VAL A 172 -9.06 3.41 11.68
C VAL A 172 -9.11 2.61 10.37
N VAL A 173 -9.16 1.28 10.46
CA VAL A 173 -9.30 0.38 9.30
C VAL A 173 -10.66 0.56 8.62
N PHE A 174 -11.73 0.68 9.40
CA PHE A 174 -13.12 0.83 8.93
C PHE A 174 -13.35 2.11 8.10
N TYR A 175 -12.71 3.23 8.47
CA TYR A 175 -12.90 4.50 7.76
C TYR A 175 -12.33 4.51 6.35
N PHE A 176 -11.34 3.66 6.04
CA PHE A 176 -10.82 3.59 4.68
C PHE A 176 -11.87 3.08 3.68
N PRO A 177 -12.47 1.90 3.84
CA PRO A 177 -13.51 1.44 2.94
C PRO A 177 -14.78 2.31 3.00
N LEU A 178 -15.08 2.90 4.15
CA LEU A 178 -16.23 3.80 4.32
C LEU A 178 -16.15 5.03 3.42
N VAL A 179 -14.96 5.59 3.23
CA VAL A 179 -14.73 6.75 2.36
C VAL A 179 -14.48 6.31 0.91
N THR A 180 -13.65 5.27 0.72
CA THR A 180 -13.26 4.79 -0.61
C THR A 180 -14.45 4.23 -1.38
N GLY A 181 -15.41 3.54 -0.72
CA GLY A 181 -16.56 2.94 -1.37
C GLY A 181 -17.41 3.95 -2.15
N PRO A 182 -18.00 4.94 -1.49
CA PRO A 182 -18.76 5.97 -2.20
C PRO A 182 -17.96 6.75 -3.24
N ALA A 183 -16.67 7.00 -2.94
CA ALA A 183 -15.79 7.76 -3.82
C ALA A 183 -15.37 6.99 -5.09
N SER A 184 -15.36 5.65 -5.07
CA SER A 184 -15.05 4.82 -6.24
C SER A 184 -16.25 4.60 -7.19
N LEU A 185 -17.49 4.79 -6.72
CA LEU A 185 -18.68 4.55 -7.53
C LEU A 185 -18.76 5.39 -8.82
N PRO A 186 -18.45 6.70 -8.82
CA PRO A 186 -18.44 7.48 -10.04
C PRO A 186 -17.46 6.94 -11.08
N VAL A 187 -16.25 6.56 -10.66
CA VAL A 187 -15.21 6.04 -11.57
C VAL A 187 -15.67 4.71 -12.18
N LEU A 188 -16.25 3.83 -11.38
CA LEU A 188 -16.79 2.56 -11.85
C LEU A 188 -17.93 2.74 -12.86
N ALA A 189 -18.76 3.79 -12.69
CA ALA A 189 -19.83 4.10 -13.62
C ALA A 189 -19.31 4.49 -15.02
N PHE A 190 -18.09 5.02 -15.12
CA PHE A 190 -17.44 5.34 -16.40
C PHE A 190 -16.69 4.13 -17.00
N GLU A 191 -16.07 3.27 -16.18
CA GLU A 191 -15.33 2.09 -16.67
C GLU A 191 -16.26 0.94 -17.08
N GLY A 192 -17.48 0.90 -16.55
CA GLY A 192 -18.42 -0.20 -16.73
C GLY A 192 -18.16 -1.38 -15.79
N LEU A 193 -19.20 -2.16 -15.52
CA LEU A 193 -19.15 -3.37 -14.69
C LEU A 193 -19.07 -4.62 -15.58
N VAL A 194 -18.15 -5.52 -15.22
CA VAL A 194 -18.00 -6.84 -15.85
C VAL A 194 -18.40 -7.90 -14.83
N LEU A 195 -19.51 -8.60 -15.03
CA LEU A 195 -19.97 -9.60 -14.07
C LEU A 195 -18.91 -10.70 -13.86
N PRO A 196 -18.46 -10.94 -12.62
CA PRO A 196 -17.50 -11.99 -12.28
C PRO A 196 -18.10 -13.37 -12.58
N GLN A 197 -17.27 -14.31 -13.05
CA GLN A 197 -17.70 -15.66 -13.41
C GLN A 197 -16.96 -16.72 -12.57
N GLY A 198 -17.69 -17.75 -12.15
CA GLY A 198 -17.13 -18.93 -11.51
C GLY A 198 -16.10 -18.64 -10.41
N PHE A 199 -14.83 -18.94 -10.66
CA PHE A 199 -13.73 -18.81 -9.71
C PHE A 199 -13.36 -17.33 -9.40
N GLU A 200 -13.73 -16.37 -10.23
CA GLU A 200 -13.42 -14.94 -10.01
C GLU A 200 -14.06 -14.39 -8.73
N TRP A 201 -15.25 -14.91 -8.35
CA TRP A 201 -15.86 -14.56 -7.06
C TRP A 201 -14.98 -14.92 -5.86
N LEU A 202 -14.29 -16.07 -5.92
CA LEU A 202 -13.34 -16.47 -4.88
C LEU A 202 -12.08 -15.58 -4.89
N LEU A 203 -11.61 -15.17 -6.07
CA LEU A 203 -10.50 -14.22 -6.17
C LEU A 203 -10.86 -12.86 -5.57
N LEU A 204 -12.05 -12.32 -5.87
CA LEU A 204 -12.54 -11.06 -5.31
C LEU A 204 -12.69 -11.13 -3.79
N LEU A 205 -13.24 -12.22 -3.27
CA LEU A 205 -13.31 -12.47 -1.84
C LEU A 205 -11.91 -12.55 -1.22
N GLY A 206 -10.99 -13.27 -1.86
CA GLY A 206 -9.60 -13.41 -1.46
C GLY A 206 -8.87 -12.06 -1.41
N ILE A 207 -9.07 -11.18 -2.40
CA ILE A 207 -8.57 -9.80 -2.41
C ILE A 207 -9.05 -9.06 -1.16
N GLY A 208 -10.35 -9.10 -0.87
CA GLY A 208 -10.92 -8.39 0.27
C GLY A 208 -10.44 -8.90 1.61
N VAL A 209 -10.40 -10.24 1.80
CA VAL A 209 -9.94 -10.87 3.05
C VAL A 209 -8.45 -10.59 3.29
N ALA A 210 -7.60 -10.81 2.27
CA ALA A 210 -6.17 -10.53 2.38
C ALA A 210 -5.91 -9.04 2.62
N ALA A 211 -6.64 -8.14 1.94
CA ALA A 211 -6.56 -6.71 2.20
C ALA A 211 -6.94 -6.34 3.63
N GLN A 212 -8.01 -6.91 4.17
CA GLN A 212 -8.45 -6.66 5.54
C GLN A 212 -7.40 -7.09 6.57
N LEU A 213 -6.90 -8.32 6.44
CA LEU A 213 -5.88 -8.85 7.34
C LEU A 213 -4.59 -8.02 7.25
N GLY A 214 -4.17 -7.68 6.03
CA GLY A 214 -3.02 -6.82 5.79
C GLY A 214 -3.20 -5.43 6.44
N GLN A 215 -4.35 -4.80 6.22
CA GLN A 215 -4.65 -3.48 6.75
C GLN A 215 -4.68 -3.44 8.28
N ILE A 216 -5.23 -4.47 8.94
CA ILE A 216 -5.22 -4.59 10.40
C ILE A 216 -3.78 -4.63 10.92
N GLN A 217 -2.93 -5.50 10.35
CA GLN A 217 -1.54 -5.66 10.78
C GLN A 217 -0.70 -4.41 10.53
N ILE A 218 -0.89 -3.76 9.39
CA ILE A 218 -0.22 -2.48 9.07
C ILE A 218 -0.64 -1.38 10.05
N THR A 219 -1.95 -1.25 10.31
CA THR A 219 -2.47 -0.23 11.23
C THR A 219 -1.97 -0.45 12.65
N GLN A 220 -1.89 -1.70 13.12
CA GLN A 220 -1.30 -2.04 14.42
C GLN A 220 0.20 -1.72 14.45
N GLY A 221 0.93 -2.01 13.38
CA GLY A 221 2.34 -1.70 13.28
C GLY A 221 2.62 -0.19 13.38
N PHE A 222 1.85 0.64 12.70
CA PHE A 222 1.95 2.10 12.85
C PHE A 222 1.53 2.63 14.23
N LYS A 223 0.73 1.89 14.98
CA LYS A 223 0.42 2.22 16.37
C LYS A 223 1.62 2.02 17.30
N LEU A 224 2.42 1.00 17.06
CA LEU A 224 3.52 0.55 17.94
C LEU A 224 4.86 1.22 17.60
N GLU A 225 5.09 1.56 16.33
CA GLU A 225 6.38 2.05 15.82
C GLU A 225 6.27 3.45 15.23
N THR A 226 7.41 4.15 15.10
CA THR A 226 7.47 5.44 14.39
C THR A 226 7.05 5.28 12.93
N ALA A 227 6.51 6.36 12.34
CA ALA A 227 6.01 6.31 10.97
C ALA A 227 7.11 5.88 9.98
N GLY A 228 8.34 6.38 10.14
CA GLY A 228 9.47 6.03 9.29
C GLY A 228 9.85 4.55 9.36
N ARG A 229 9.90 3.96 10.56
CA ARG A 229 10.22 2.53 10.73
C ARG A 229 9.10 1.63 10.24
N ALA A 230 7.87 1.95 10.63
CA ALA A 230 6.71 1.18 10.22
C ALA A 230 6.57 1.16 8.69
N SER A 231 6.69 2.32 8.03
CA SER A 231 6.58 2.39 6.57
C SER A 231 7.73 1.70 5.84
N SER A 232 8.96 1.73 6.38
CA SER A 232 10.10 1.06 5.75
C SER A 232 9.92 -0.46 5.63
N VAL A 233 9.15 -1.10 6.53
CA VAL A 233 8.85 -2.54 6.43
C VAL A 233 8.00 -2.85 5.19
N THR A 234 7.24 -1.89 4.68
CA THR A 234 6.40 -2.10 3.49
C THR A 234 7.22 -2.35 2.21
N TYR A 235 8.49 -1.95 2.16
CA TYR A 235 9.37 -2.28 1.05
C TYR A 235 9.51 -3.80 0.83
N LEU A 236 9.35 -4.62 1.88
CA LEU A 236 9.36 -6.08 1.74
C LEU A 236 8.29 -6.58 0.77
N GLN A 237 7.21 -5.83 0.58
CA GLN A 237 6.14 -6.22 -0.34
C GLN A 237 6.65 -6.43 -1.77
N ILE A 238 7.65 -5.67 -2.21
CA ILE A 238 8.20 -5.82 -3.56
C ILE A 238 8.97 -7.15 -3.69
N VAL A 239 9.71 -7.53 -2.66
CA VAL A 239 10.43 -8.82 -2.65
C VAL A 239 9.46 -10.00 -2.65
N LEU A 240 8.38 -9.90 -1.84
CA LEU A 240 7.34 -10.91 -1.80
C LEU A 240 6.58 -11.00 -3.14
N ALA A 241 6.22 -9.86 -3.74
CA ALA A 241 5.56 -9.83 -5.05
C ALA A 241 6.44 -10.49 -6.12
N TYR A 242 7.75 -10.23 -6.08
CA TYR A 242 8.71 -10.85 -6.98
C TYR A 242 8.82 -12.36 -6.76
N THR A 243 8.81 -12.80 -5.51
CA THR A 243 8.82 -14.22 -5.15
C THR A 243 7.59 -14.93 -5.73
N TRP A 244 6.40 -14.32 -5.62
CA TRP A 244 5.18 -14.83 -6.24
C TRP A 244 5.26 -14.84 -7.77
N GLY A 245 5.90 -13.83 -8.38
CA GLY A 245 6.17 -13.76 -9.82
C GLY A 245 6.92 -15.01 -10.31
N VAL A 246 7.99 -15.37 -9.60
CA VAL A 246 8.78 -16.59 -9.91
C VAL A 246 7.97 -17.87 -9.70
N LEU A 247 7.31 -18.00 -8.51
CA LEU A 247 6.68 -19.26 -8.11
C LEU A 247 5.39 -19.56 -8.87
N LEU A 248 4.59 -18.55 -9.18
CA LEU A 248 3.25 -18.72 -9.75
C LEU A 248 3.13 -18.33 -11.22
N PHE A 249 3.99 -17.39 -11.68
CA PHE A 249 3.88 -16.83 -13.03
C PHE A 249 5.11 -17.15 -13.91
N GLY A 250 6.10 -17.89 -13.39
CA GLY A 250 7.29 -18.27 -14.14
C GLY A 250 8.20 -17.08 -14.56
N GLU A 251 8.11 -15.96 -13.84
CA GLU A 251 8.91 -14.77 -14.08
C GLU A 251 10.31 -14.96 -13.50
N TYR A 252 11.35 -15.15 -14.32
CA TYR A 252 12.70 -15.36 -13.84
C TYR A 252 13.42 -14.03 -13.56
N PRO A 253 13.98 -13.83 -12.33
CA PRO A 253 14.72 -12.64 -12.00
C PRO A 253 16.07 -12.57 -12.74
N ASN A 254 16.42 -11.38 -13.20
CA ASN A 254 17.79 -11.10 -13.61
C ASN A 254 18.69 -10.82 -12.39
N ALA A 255 20.01 -10.83 -12.59
CA ALA A 255 20.98 -10.61 -11.53
C ALA A 255 20.81 -9.26 -10.79
N ILE A 256 20.38 -8.21 -11.51
CA ILE A 256 20.16 -6.87 -10.95
C ILE A 256 18.95 -6.90 -9.99
N SER A 257 17.87 -7.56 -10.36
CA SER A 257 16.69 -7.70 -9.51
C SER A 257 16.98 -8.52 -8.25
N ILE A 258 17.81 -9.56 -8.35
CA ILE A 258 18.25 -10.34 -7.18
C ILE A 258 19.06 -9.46 -6.24
N LEU A 259 20.00 -8.67 -6.75
CA LEU A 259 20.78 -7.71 -5.94
C LEU A 259 19.85 -6.70 -5.28
N GLY A 260 18.87 -6.16 -6.01
CA GLY A 260 17.86 -5.25 -5.47
C GLY A 260 17.06 -5.87 -4.32
N ALA A 261 16.60 -7.13 -4.47
CA ALA A 261 15.89 -7.84 -3.42
C ALA A 261 16.75 -7.99 -2.14
N PHE A 262 18.05 -8.29 -2.27
CA PHE A 262 18.97 -8.33 -1.14
C PHE A 262 19.11 -6.97 -0.45
N LEU A 263 19.20 -5.86 -1.18
CA LEU A 263 19.26 -4.52 -0.60
C LEU A 263 17.98 -4.19 0.18
N VAL A 264 16.81 -4.53 -0.35
CA VAL A 264 15.54 -4.38 0.38
C VAL A 264 15.56 -5.18 1.68
N LEU A 265 15.98 -6.43 1.64
CA LEU A 265 16.06 -7.29 2.83
C LEU A 265 17.02 -6.71 3.87
N ILE A 266 18.20 -6.25 3.47
CA ILE A 266 19.18 -5.61 4.38
C ILE A 266 18.57 -4.37 5.04
N GLY A 267 17.92 -3.48 4.26
CA GLY A 267 17.28 -2.28 4.77
C GLY A 267 16.17 -2.62 5.78
N VAL A 268 15.25 -3.50 5.41
CA VAL A 268 14.14 -3.92 6.29
C VAL A 268 14.66 -4.61 7.57
N PHE A 269 15.65 -5.51 7.45
CA PHE A 269 16.26 -6.19 8.61
C PHE A 269 16.94 -5.22 9.55
N SER A 270 17.63 -4.19 9.02
CA SER A 270 18.31 -3.16 9.81
C SER A 270 17.33 -2.38 10.69
N VAL A 271 16.10 -2.14 10.20
CA VAL A 271 15.04 -1.46 10.94
C VAL A 271 14.42 -2.40 11.98
N THR A 272 14.12 -3.67 11.62
CA THR A 272 13.38 -4.58 12.48
C THR A 272 14.17 -5.12 13.66
N ARG A 273 15.47 -5.40 13.51
CA ARG A 273 16.33 -5.88 14.62
C ARG A 273 16.40 -4.90 15.79
N ARG A 274 16.34 -3.61 15.52
CA ARG A 274 16.46 -2.57 16.55
C ARG A 274 15.14 -2.16 17.20
N ALA A 275 14.01 -2.66 16.72
CA ALA A 275 12.73 -2.53 17.41
C ALA A 275 12.65 -3.42 18.66
N GLN A 276 13.59 -4.36 18.82
CA GLN A 276 13.66 -5.32 19.94
C GLN A 276 14.71 -4.95 21.01
N SER A 277 15.54 -3.96 20.76
CA SER A 277 16.51 -3.39 21.72
C SER A 277 16.09 -2.01 22.22
#